data_48805b63a719f324991a70982eb72917
#
_entry.id   48805b63a719f324991a70982eb72917
#
_cell.length_a   1.000
_cell.length_b   1.000
_cell.length_c   1.000
_cell.angle_alpha   90.00
_cell.angle_beta   90.00
_cell.angle_gamma   90.00
#
_symmetry.space_group_name_H-M   'P 1'
#
loop_
_entity.id
_entity.type
_entity.pdbx_description
1 polymer ?
#
loop_
_entity_poly.entity_id
_entity_poly.type
_entity_poly.pdbx_seq_one_letter_code
_entity_poly.pdbx_strand_id
1 'polypeptide(L)'
;FATKAFVDTVKKYGTSKYDFAISETKTMHVIEDVGNSLSEIGILYLSNYNRRFMMKQFDEWNLEFHKLADCDAFVYLYKGHPLAKKKSITYEELLPYPNMTFDQGDNPSMYTSEEILVENEFPRKIQVNDRATMLNLMRGLNGYTLCSGIISRDLNGDDYVVVPYEANVENPNSMMEIGYITRKNTVLSEIGSTYIQTMKDYFSNK
;
A
#
# COMPACT_ATOMS: atom_id res chain seq x y z
N PHE A 1 5.69 -4.87 -2.24
CA PHE A 1 7.13 -4.51 -2.26
C PHE A 1 7.74 -4.49 -0.86
N ALA A 2 7.07 -3.89 0.15
CA ALA A 2 7.59 -3.77 1.51
C ALA A 2 7.99 -5.13 2.11
N THR A 3 7.09 -6.10 2.10
CA THR A 3 7.37 -7.46 2.57
C THR A 3 8.49 -8.14 1.77
N LYS A 4 8.54 -7.94 0.44
CA LYS A 4 9.62 -8.48 -0.41
C LYS A 4 10.97 -7.89 -0.02
N ALA A 5 11.07 -6.58 0.14
CA ALA A 5 12.29 -5.92 0.61
C ALA A 5 12.70 -6.39 2.02
N PHE A 6 11.72 -6.63 2.91
CA PHE A 6 11.99 -7.17 4.24
C PHE A 6 12.57 -8.58 4.17
N VAL A 7 11.98 -9.48 3.38
CA VAL A 7 12.50 -10.84 3.15
C VAL A 7 13.93 -10.79 2.63
N ASP A 8 14.20 -9.94 1.64
CA ASP A 8 15.54 -9.83 1.04
C ASP A 8 16.56 -9.23 2.04
N THR A 9 16.11 -8.31 2.89
CA THR A 9 16.93 -7.77 3.98
C THR A 9 17.27 -8.84 4.99
N VAL A 10 16.29 -9.61 5.47
CA VAL A 10 16.51 -10.70 6.44
C VAL A 10 17.46 -11.76 5.89
N LYS A 11 17.33 -12.12 4.61
CA LYS A 11 18.25 -13.06 3.95
C LYS A 11 19.71 -12.62 3.97
N LYS A 12 19.98 -11.31 3.95
CA LYS A 12 21.36 -10.78 4.05
C LYS A 12 22.00 -11.03 5.41
N TYR A 13 21.20 -11.18 6.47
CA TYR A 13 21.70 -11.49 7.81
C TYR A 13 22.04 -12.98 8.03
N GLY A 14 21.60 -13.85 7.15
CA GLY A 14 21.93 -15.27 7.14
C GLY A 14 21.57 -15.98 8.45
N THR A 15 22.58 -16.58 9.12
CA THR A 15 22.40 -17.32 10.37
C THR A 15 22.64 -16.48 11.63
N SER A 16 22.89 -15.18 11.52
CA SER A 16 23.05 -14.28 12.65
C SER A 16 21.77 -14.24 13.49
N LYS A 17 21.91 -14.11 14.81
CA LYS A 17 20.75 -13.97 15.69
C LYS A 17 20.08 -12.61 15.41
N TYR A 18 18.78 -12.61 15.20
CA TYR A 18 17.96 -11.40 15.06
C TYR A 18 16.59 -11.59 15.71
N ASP A 19 15.97 -10.46 16.01
CA ASP A 19 14.57 -10.37 16.46
C ASP A 19 13.95 -9.16 15.77
N PHE A 20 13.26 -9.42 14.68
CA PHE A 20 12.64 -8.39 13.82
C PHE A 20 11.13 -8.54 13.79
N ALA A 21 10.43 -7.43 13.75
CA ALA A 21 9.00 -7.38 13.55
C ALA A 21 8.65 -6.63 12.26
N ILE A 22 7.65 -7.11 11.57
CA ILE A 22 6.96 -6.40 10.50
C ILE A 22 5.46 -6.45 10.80
N SER A 23 4.81 -5.30 10.75
CA SER A 23 3.38 -5.18 11.04
C SER A 23 2.68 -4.54 9.85
N GLU A 24 1.56 -5.13 9.42
CA GLU A 24 0.63 -4.51 8.46
C GLU A 24 -0.56 -4.01 9.28
N THR A 25 -0.74 -2.69 9.35
CA THR A 25 -1.71 -2.05 10.24
C THR A 25 -2.26 -0.77 9.64
N LYS A 26 -3.23 -0.15 10.30
CA LYS A 26 -3.91 1.07 9.87
C LYS A 26 -2.93 2.24 9.72
N THR A 27 -3.16 3.11 8.75
CA THR A 27 -2.29 4.25 8.43
C THR A 27 -1.94 5.12 9.65
N MET A 28 -2.94 5.42 10.51
CA MET A 28 -2.67 6.22 11.71
C MET A 28 -1.81 5.46 12.74
N HIS A 29 -2.00 4.15 12.88
CA HIS A 29 -1.14 3.34 13.76
C HIS A 29 0.30 3.29 13.25
N VAL A 30 0.53 3.26 11.93
CA VAL A 30 1.88 3.36 11.37
C VAL A 30 2.56 4.67 11.80
N ILE A 31 1.83 5.80 11.75
CA ILE A 31 2.33 7.11 12.17
C ILE A 31 2.64 7.11 13.68
N GLU A 32 1.71 6.61 14.49
CA GLU A 32 1.84 6.53 15.95
C GLU A 32 3.00 5.63 16.38
N ASP A 33 3.14 4.47 15.76
CA ASP A 33 4.20 3.51 16.07
C ASP A 33 5.59 4.10 15.79
N VAL A 34 5.76 4.79 14.65
CA VAL A 34 7.03 5.46 14.34
C VAL A 34 7.24 6.66 15.26
N GLY A 35 6.20 7.47 15.52
CA GLY A 35 6.26 8.60 16.42
C GLY A 35 6.67 8.22 17.85
N ASN A 36 6.14 7.10 18.35
CA ASN A 36 6.44 6.54 19.67
C ASN A 36 7.71 5.67 19.71
N SER A 37 8.42 5.51 18.60
CA SER A 37 9.61 4.63 18.49
C SER A 37 9.30 3.14 18.75
N LEU A 38 8.07 2.71 18.51
CA LEU A 38 7.68 1.29 18.50
C LEU A 38 8.08 0.64 17.16
N SER A 39 8.09 1.42 16.08
CA SER A 39 8.64 1.07 14.78
C SER A 39 9.71 2.07 14.37
N GLU A 40 10.76 1.62 13.70
CA GLU A 40 11.82 2.49 13.20
C GLU A 40 11.44 3.15 11.88
N ILE A 41 10.70 2.43 11.04
CA ILE A 41 10.30 2.82 9.69
C ILE A 41 8.83 2.51 9.50
N GLY A 42 8.08 3.46 8.96
CA GLY A 42 6.71 3.26 8.49
C GLY A 42 6.62 3.43 6.98
N ILE A 43 5.84 2.61 6.29
CA ILE A 43 5.66 2.72 4.83
C ILE A 43 4.25 3.19 4.56
N LEU A 44 4.12 4.25 3.78
CA LEU A 44 2.87 4.95 3.54
C LEU A 44 2.78 5.43 2.09
N TYR A 45 1.57 5.84 1.71
CA TYR A 45 1.28 6.47 0.44
C TYR A 45 0.82 7.90 0.65
N LEU A 46 1.27 8.81 -0.22
CA LEU A 46 0.75 10.16 -0.32
C LEU A 46 0.12 10.36 -1.70
N SER A 47 -1.02 11.04 -1.72
CA SER A 47 -1.65 11.56 -2.93
C SER A 47 -1.86 13.05 -2.79
N ASN A 48 -2.21 13.74 -3.87
CA ASN A 48 -2.58 15.15 -3.79
C ASN A 48 -3.76 15.39 -2.84
N TYR A 49 -4.65 14.38 -2.70
CA TYR A 49 -5.83 14.46 -1.86
C TYR A 49 -5.49 14.43 -0.35
N ASN A 50 -4.61 13.52 0.08
CA ASN A 50 -4.31 13.31 1.50
C ASN A 50 -3.05 14.06 1.98
N ARG A 51 -2.21 14.56 1.08
CA ARG A 51 -0.90 15.16 1.39
C ARG A 51 -0.96 16.20 2.51
N ARG A 52 -1.88 17.17 2.42
CA ARG A 52 -1.98 18.24 3.42
C ARG A 52 -2.30 17.69 4.80
N PHE A 53 -3.22 16.75 4.89
CA PHE A 53 -3.58 16.09 6.14
C PHE A 53 -2.41 15.26 6.69
N MET A 54 -1.81 14.42 5.85
CA MET A 54 -0.70 13.54 6.24
C MET A 54 0.53 14.33 6.68
N MET A 55 0.91 15.38 5.95
CA MET A 55 2.04 16.23 6.34
C MET A 55 1.83 16.90 7.69
N LYS A 56 0.59 17.32 8.01
CA LYS A 56 0.25 17.84 9.33
C LYS A 56 0.44 16.77 10.41
N GLN A 57 -0.03 15.54 10.16
CA GLN A 57 0.19 14.43 11.10
C GLN A 57 1.70 14.14 11.28
N PHE A 58 2.48 14.13 10.20
CA PHE A 58 3.93 13.92 10.32
C PHE A 58 4.60 15.01 11.16
N ASP A 59 4.23 16.27 11.01
CA ASP A 59 4.77 17.35 11.83
C ASP A 59 4.36 17.21 13.32
N GLU A 60 3.11 16.86 13.62
CA GLU A 60 2.62 16.64 14.97
C GLU A 60 3.36 15.49 15.68
N TRP A 61 3.74 14.44 14.94
CA TRP A 61 4.48 13.29 15.45
C TRP A 61 6.00 13.39 15.28
N ASN A 62 6.52 14.55 14.85
CA ASN A 62 7.96 14.77 14.60
C ASN A 62 8.57 13.78 13.60
N LEU A 63 7.85 13.53 12.50
CA LEU A 63 8.23 12.60 11.43
C LEU A 63 8.64 13.35 10.17
N GLU A 64 9.40 12.67 9.32
CA GLU A 64 9.72 13.11 7.97
C GLU A 64 9.37 12.02 6.95
N PHE A 65 8.86 12.43 5.80
CA PHE A 65 8.49 11.53 4.71
C PHE A 65 9.55 11.57 3.62
N HIS A 66 9.97 10.38 3.19
CA HIS A 66 10.95 10.17 2.15
C HIS A 66 10.30 9.40 0.99
N LYS A 67 10.19 10.05 -0.16
CA LYS A 67 9.63 9.45 -1.37
C LYS A 67 10.53 8.35 -1.92
N LEU A 68 9.94 7.23 -2.32
CA LEU A 68 10.59 6.12 -3.02
C LEU A 68 10.24 6.10 -4.52
N ALA A 69 8.96 6.21 -4.85
CA ALA A 69 8.49 6.16 -6.24
C ALA A 69 7.11 6.82 -6.40
N ASP A 70 6.77 7.13 -7.64
CA ASP A 70 5.38 7.38 -8.05
C ASP A 70 4.74 6.07 -8.51
N CYS A 71 3.44 5.95 -8.33
CA CYS A 71 2.66 4.84 -8.85
C CYS A 71 1.29 5.30 -9.36
N ASP A 72 0.84 4.63 -10.42
CA ASP A 72 -0.51 4.79 -10.97
C ASP A 72 -1.49 3.85 -10.28
N ALA A 73 -2.77 4.02 -10.58
CA ALA A 73 -3.83 3.16 -10.10
C ALA A 73 -3.94 1.88 -10.94
N PHE A 74 -4.06 0.76 -10.25
CA PHE A 74 -4.33 -0.55 -10.83
C PHE A 74 -5.47 -1.22 -10.10
N VAL A 75 -6.20 -2.07 -10.81
CA VAL A 75 -7.21 -2.96 -10.24
C VAL A 75 -6.57 -4.31 -9.95
N TYR A 76 -6.63 -4.75 -8.69
CA TYR A 76 -6.13 -6.06 -8.26
C TYR A 76 -7.29 -7.04 -8.22
N LEU A 77 -7.17 -8.14 -8.94
CA LEU A 77 -8.21 -9.12 -9.17
C LEU A 77 -7.69 -10.56 -9.05
N TYR A 78 -8.59 -11.48 -8.72
CA TYR A 78 -8.35 -12.90 -8.97
C TYR A 78 -8.25 -13.16 -10.49
N LYS A 79 -7.31 -14.01 -10.93
CA LYS A 79 -7.06 -14.30 -12.36
C LYS A 79 -8.26 -14.86 -13.13
N GLY A 80 -9.24 -15.47 -12.43
CA GLY A 80 -10.50 -15.96 -13.00
C GLY A 80 -11.61 -14.90 -13.06
N HIS A 81 -11.35 -13.66 -12.62
CA HIS A 81 -12.31 -12.57 -12.68
C HIS A 81 -12.64 -12.24 -14.14
N PRO A 82 -13.92 -11.88 -14.49
CA PRO A 82 -14.30 -11.55 -15.87
C PRO A 82 -13.46 -10.45 -16.51
N LEU A 83 -12.95 -9.50 -15.72
CA LEU A 83 -12.13 -8.38 -16.20
C LEU A 83 -10.61 -8.66 -16.20
N ALA A 84 -10.15 -9.82 -15.71
CA ALA A 84 -8.72 -10.08 -15.50
C ALA A 84 -7.86 -10.09 -16.77
N LYS A 85 -8.47 -10.25 -17.95
CA LYS A 85 -7.77 -10.29 -19.24
C LYS A 85 -7.84 -8.98 -20.03
N LYS A 86 -8.43 -7.94 -19.45
CA LYS A 86 -8.52 -6.64 -20.09
C LYS A 86 -7.15 -5.94 -20.09
N LYS A 87 -6.98 -5.02 -21.04
CA LYS A 87 -5.78 -4.16 -21.09
C LYS A 87 -5.84 -3.04 -20.08
N SER A 88 -7.04 -2.55 -19.79
CA SER A 88 -7.38 -1.55 -18.80
C SER A 88 -8.83 -1.72 -18.35
N ILE A 89 -9.19 -1.16 -17.22
CA ILE A 89 -10.53 -1.27 -16.62
C ILE A 89 -11.00 0.13 -16.23
N THR A 90 -12.23 0.47 -16.65
CA THR A 90 -12.89 1.74 -16.29
C THR A 90 -13.69 1.62 -15.00
N TYR A 91 -14.12 2.77 -14.47
CA TYR A 91 -15.01 2.82 -13.30
C TYR A 91 -16.33 2.09 -13.53
N GLU A 92 -16.97 2.31 -14.69
CA GLU A 92 -18.27 1.74 -15.04
C GLU A 92 -18.23 0.21 -15.09
N GLU A 93 -17.10 -0.36 -15.51
CA GLU A 93 -16.89 -1.80 -15.56
C GLU A 93 -16.73 -2.43 -14.18
N LEU A 94 -16.34 -1.66 -13.18
CA LEU A 94 -16.20 -2.11 -11.79
C LEU A 94 -17.51 -2.08 -11.01
N LEU A 95 -18.50 -1.29 -11.41
CA LEU A 95 -19.78 -1.12 -10.69
C LEU A 95 -20.52 -2.44 -10.37
N PRO A 96 -20.51 -3.47 -11.23
CA PRO A 96 -21.18 -4.74 -10.94
C PRO A 96 -20.49 -5.56 -9.81
N TYR A 97 -19.24 -5.26 -9.48
CA TYR A 97 -18.39 -6.06 -8.58
C TYR A 97 -18.16 -5.38 -7.23
N PRO A 98 -18.01 -6.13 -6.12
CA PRO A 98 -17.74 -5.51 -4.84
C PRO A 98 -16.29 -5.01 -4.74
N ASN A 99 -16.14 -3.77 -4.32
CA ASN A 99 -14.86 -3.16 -3.95
C ASN A 99 -14.46 -3.60 -2.54
N MET A 100 -13.27 -4.18 -2.40
CA MET A 100 -12.69 -4.56 -1.12
C MET A 100 -11.75 -3.45 -0.64
N THR A 101 -11.93 -3.00 0.59
CA THR A 101 -11.09 -1.98 1.23
C THR A 101 -10.65 -2.44 2.62
N PHE A 102 -9.50 -1.94 3.08
CA PHE A 102 -9.08 -2.18 4.44
C PHE A 102 -9.80 -1.26 5.42
N ASP A 103 -10.23 -1.85 6.55
CA ASP A 103 -10.84 -1.11 7.64
C ASP A 103 -9.80 -0.17 8.30
N GLN A 104 -10.11 1.12 8.37
CA GLN A 104 -9.28 2.14 8.99
C GLN A 104 -9.73 2.51 10.41
N GLY A 105 -10.71 1.78 10.99
CA GLY A 105 -11.19 1.96 12.37
C GLY A 105 -12.45 2.82 12.49
N ASP A 106 -12.75 3.26 13.73
CA ASP A 106 -14.03 3.87 14.09
C ASP A 106 -14.27 5.26 13.46
N ASN A 107 -13.21 5.93 13.04
CA ASN A 107 -13.28 7.21 12.33
C ASN A 107 -12.54 7.11 10.98
N PRO A 108 -13.07 6.33 10.03
CA PRO A 108 -12.43 6.18 8.74
C PRO A 108 -12.43 7.53 8.04
N SER A 109 -11.25 8.10 7.89
CA SER A 109 -11.04 9.28 7.07
C SER A 109 -10.63 8.85 5.66
N MET A 110 -11.21 9.47 4.65
CA MET A 110 -10.73 9.31 3.27
C MET A 110 -9.24 9.62 3.15
N TYR A 111 -8.69 10.45 4.05
CA TYR A 111 -7.27 10.81 4.06
C TYR A 111 -6.33 9.69 4.54
N THR A 112 -6.85 8.68 5.22
CA THR A 112 -6.09 7.55 5.78
C THR A 112 -6.28 6.24 5.01
N SER A 113 -7.06 6.26 3.92
CA SER A 113 -7.28 5.09 3.07
C SER A 113 -5.96 4.58 2.49
N GLU A 114 -5.77 3.26 2.50
CA GLU A 114 -4.59 2.61 1.91
C GLU A 114 -4.74 2.38 0.41
N GLU A 115 -5.99 2.37 -0.06
CA GLU A 115 -6.30 2.22 -1.46
C GLU A 115 -6.15 3.57 -2.19
N ILE A 116 -5.84 3.48 -3.47
CA ILE A 116 -5.83 4.65 -4.34
C ILE A 116 -7.23 5.23 -4.40
N LEU A 117 -7.34 6.48 -3.95
CA LEU A 117 -8.60 7.20 -3.94
C LEU A 117 -8.96 7.62 -5.36
N VAL A 118 -10.09 7.14 -5.83
CA VAL A 118 -10.79 7.67 -6.99
C VAL A 118 -11.97 8.50 -6.50
N GLU A 119 -12.29 9.59 -7.19
CA GLU A 119 -13.39 10.50 -6.77
C GLU A 119 -14.77 9.82 -6.78
N ASN A 120 -14.86 8.65 -7.41
CA ASN A 120 -16.13 7.95 -7.57
C ASN A 120 -16.42 7.08 -6.34
N GLU A 121 -17.65 7.16 -5.84
CA GLU A 121 -18.16 6.26 -4.82
C GLU A 121 -18.52 4.90 -5.44
N PHE A 122 -17.93 3.84 -4.91
CA PHE A 122 -18.32 2.48 -5.28
C PHE A 122 -19.54 2.05 -4.48
N PRO A 123 -20.66 1.67 -5.15
CA PRO A 123 -21.92 1.35 -4.48
C PRO A 123 -21.89 0.03 -3.71
N ARG A 124 -20.91 -0.82 -3.99
CA ARG A 124 -20.72 -2.13 -3.33
C ARG A 124 -19.35 -2.16 -2.68
N LYS A 125 -19.32 -2.00 -1.36
CA LYS A 125 -18.08 -2.02 -0.57
C LYS A 125 -18.13 -3.14 0.47
N ILE A 126 -16.99 -3.81 0.65
CA ILE A 126 -16.77 -4.75 1.75
C ILE A 126 -15.46 -4.35 2.41
N GLN A 127 -15.53 -4.02 3.69
CA GLN A 127 -14.36 -3.72 4.50
C GLN A 127 -13.83 -4.99 5.14
N VAL A 128 -12.52 -5.15 5.14
CA VAL A 128 -11.79 -6.27 5.72
C VAL A 128 -10.65 -5.74 6.58
N ASN A 129 -10.17 -6.55 7.51
CA ASN A 129 -9.06 -6.20 8.39
C ASN A 129 -7.82 -7.06 8.20
N ASP A 130 -7.87 -8.01 7.27
CA ASP A 130 -6.72 -8.85 6.92
C ASP A 130 -6.73 -9.23 5.43
N ARG A 131 -5.51 -9.46 4.93
CA ARG A 131 -5.28 -9.77 3.51
C ARG A 131 -5.81 -11.14 3.09
N ALA A 132 -5.76 -12.14 3.95
CA ALA A 132 -6.22 -13.49 3.59
C ALA A 132 -7.74 -13.50 3.37
N THR A 133 -8.49 -12.85 4.23
CA THR A 133 -9.93 -12.65 4.06
C THR A 133 -10.23 -11.86 2.78
N MET A 134 -9.51 -10.79 2.51
CA MET A 134 -9.66 -10.01 1.27
C MET A 134 -9.50 -10.90 0.04
N LEU A 135 -8.42 -11.68 -0.05
CA LEU A 135 -8.15 -12.55 -1.20
C LEU A 135 -9.24 -13.62 -1.39
N ASN A 136 -9.73 -14.22 -0.29
CA ASN A 136 -10.81 -15.20 -0.34
C ASN A 136 -12.12 -14.58 -0.86
N LEU A 137 -12.47 -13.39 -0.40
CA LEU A 137 -13.66 -12.66 -0.86
C LEU A 137 -13.53 -12.23 -2.33
N MET A 138 -12.36 -11.74 -2.74
CA MET A 138 -12.09 -11.40 -4.15
C MET A 138 -12.31 -12.61 -5.05
N ARG A 139 -11.86 -13.79 -4.65
CA ARG A 139 -12.08 -15.03 -5.41
C ARG A 139 -13.54 -15.49 -5.37
N GLY A 140 -14.17 -15.45 -4.20
CA GLY A 140 -15.53 -15.98 -4.00
C GLY A 140 -16.63 -15.10 -4.57
N LEU A 141 -16.43 -13.79 -4.63
CA LEU A 141 -17.44 -12.80 -5.02
C LEU A 141 -17.09 -12.05 -6.32
N ASN A 142 -16.01 -12.42 -7.02
CA ASN A 142 -15.43 -11.62 -8.08
C ASN A 142 -15.21 -10.17 -7.63
N GLY A 143 -14.67 -10.00 -6.42
CA GLY A 143 -14.34 -8.70 -5.90
C GLY A 143 -13.00 -8.19 -6.41
N TYR A 144 -12.74 -6.92 -6.15
CA TYR A 144 -11.49 -6.26 -6.52
C TYR A 144 -11.06 -5.25 -5.45
N THR A 145 -9.81 -4.84 -5.50
CA THR A 145 -9.32 -3.65 -4.78
C THR A 145 -8.46 -2.79 -5.70
N LEU A 146 -8.36 -1.50 -5.39
CA LEU A 146 -7.46 -0.59 -6.09
C LEU A 146 -6.09 -0.58 -5.39
N CYS A 147 -5.03 -0.63 -6.16
CA CYS A 147 -3.67 -0.72 -5.63
C CYS A 147 -2.66 -0.01 -6.54
N SER A 148 -1.41 0.05 -6.09
CA SER A 148 -0.28 0.61 -6.84
C SER A 148 0.22 -0.27 -7.99
N GLY A 149 -0.33 -1.45 -8.20
CA GLY A 149 0.19 -2.41 -9.17
C GLY A 149 1.54 -3.05 -8.82
N ILE A 150 2.15 -2.65 -7.72
CA ILE A 150 3.48 -3.12 -7.30
C ILE A 150 3.35 -4.37 -6.43
N ILE A 151 3.20 -5.50 -7.09
CA ILE A 151 2.98 -6.80 -6.45
C ILE A 151 4.16 -7.73 -6.75
N SER A 152 4.70 -8.35 -5.71
CA SER A 152 5.74 -9.38 -5.85
C SER A 152 5.09 -10.71 -6.22
N ARG A 153 5.29 -11.18 -7.44
CA ARG A 153 4.80 -12.50 -7.87
C ARG A 153 5.46 -13.63 -7.09
N ASP A 154 6.72 -13.49 -6.72
CA ASP A 154 7.46 -14.48 -5.95
C ASP A 154 6.80 -14.79 -4.60
N LEU A 155 6.14 -13.80 -3.98
CA LEU A 155 5.50 -13.96 -2.68
C LEU A 155 3.99 -14.19 -2.77
N ASN A 156 3.33 -13.62 -3.79
CA ASN A 156 1.86 -13.67 -3.90
C ASN A 156 1.36 -14.76 -4.86
N GLY A 157 2.27 -15.40 -5.61
CA GLY A 157 1.91 -16.41 -6.62
C GLY A 157 1.22 -15.77 -7.84
N ASP A 158 0.70 -16.66 -8.71
CA ASP A 158 0.09 -16.29 -9.99
C ASP A 158 -1.46 -16.33 -9.99
N ASP A 159 -2.08 -16.41 -8.82
CA ASP A 159 -3.54 -16.50 -8.74
C ASP A 159 -4.24 -15.15 -8.84
N TYR A 160 -3.50 -14.06 -8.67
CA TYR A 160 -4.02 -12.70 -8.74
C TYR A 160 -3.24 -11.88 -9.76
N VAL A 161 -3.92 -10.97 -10.42
CA VAL A 161 -3.37 -10.10 -11.46
C VAL A 161 -3.67 -8.64 -11.18
N VAL A 162 -2.86 -7.77 -11.73
CA VAL A 162 -3.08 -6.33 -11.76
C VAL A 162 -3.39 -5.88 -13.18
N VAL A 163 -4.43 -5.07 -13.33
CA VAL A 163 -4.83 -4.47 -14.60
C VAL A 163 -4.85 -2.95 -14.43
N PRO A 164 -4.28 -2.17 -15.35
CA PRO A 164 -4.33 -0.72 -15.27
C PRO A 164 -5.78 -0.21 -15.09
N TYR A 165 -5.95 0.73 -14.15
CA TYR A 165 -7.21 1.42 -13.97
C TYR A 165 -7.22 2.67 -14.84
N GLU A 166 -8.22 2.81 -15.70
CA GLU A 166 -8.45 4.05 -16.45
C GLU A 166 -9.11 5.07 -15.54
N ALA A 167 -8.28 5.85 -14.84
CA ALA A 167 -8.76 7.02 -14.13
C ALA A 167 -9.31 8.03 -15.13
N ASN A 168 -10.41 8.68 -14.79
CA ASN A 168 -10.92 9.80 -15.58
C ASN A 168 -9.81 10.87 -15.68
N VAL A 169 -9.50 11.33 -16.87
CA VAL A 169 -8.40 12.29 -17.16
C VAL A 169 -8.51 13.59 -16.35
N GLU A 170 -9.71 13.87 -15.85
CA GLU A 170 -9.98 15.02 -14.98
C GLU A 170 -9.64 14.78 -13.50
N ASN A 171 -9.28 13.54 -13.10
CA ASN A 171 -8.97 13.24 -11.71
C ASN A 171 -7.46 13.20 -11.45
N PRO A 172 -6.87 14.29 -10.88
CA PRO A 172 -5.45 14.34 -10.55
C PRO A 172 -5.05 13.41 -9.38
N ASN A 173 -6.00 12.71 -8.75
CA ASN A 173 -5.76 11.85 -7.58
C ASN A 173 -5.44 10.40 -7.95
N SER A 174 -5.35 10.06 -9.24
CA SER A 174 -4.99 8.72 -9.70
C SER A 174 -3.51 8.36 -9.49
N MET A 175 -2.67 9.34 -9.17
CA MET A 175 -1.25 9.14 -8.85
C MET A 175 -1.01 9.21 -7.35
N MET A 176 -0.21 8.27 -6.85
CA MET A 176 0.26 8.26 -5.47
C MET A 176 1.78 8.22 -5.42
N GLU A 177 2.34 8.84 -4.41
CA GLU A 177 3.74 8.69 -4.04
C GLU A 177 3.87 7.60 -2.98
N ILE A 178 4.66 6.59 -3.27
CA ILE A 178 5.08 5.60 -2.29
C ILE A 178 6.30 6.16 -1.56
N GLY A 179 6.29 6.06 -0.24
CA GLY A 179 7.42 6.48 0.56
C GLY A 179 7.47 5.81 1.92
N TYR A 180 8.43 6.24 2.70
CA TYR A 180 8.56 5.82 4.08
C TYR A 180 8.69 7.02 5.00
N ILE A 181 8.30 6.86 6.25
CA ILE A 181 8.47 7.84 7.33
C ILE A 181 9.47 7.33 8.34
N THR A 182 10.23 8.27 8.90
CA THR A 182 11.13 8.06 10.04
C THR A 182 10.96 9.23 11.01
N ARG A 183 11.42 9.09 12.25
CA ARG A 183 11.49 10.24 13.15
C ARG A 183 12.58 11.21 12.69
N LYS A 184 12.27 12.51 12.76
CA LYS A 184 13.25 13.57 12.47
C LYS A 184 14.45 13.46 13.41
N ASN A 185 15.63 13.71 12.88
CA ASN A 185 16.89 13.69 13.63
C ASN A 185 17.23 12.36 14.34
N THR A 186 16.70 11.24 13.87
CA THR A 186 17.01 9.91 14.40
C THR A 186 17.98 9.20 13.45
N VAL A 187 19.02 8.59 14.01
CA VAL A 187 19.94 7.73 13.26
C VAL A 187 19.30 6.34 13.14
N LEU A 188 19.16 5.90 11.92
CA LEU A 188 18.64 4.55 11.64
C LEU A 188 19.65 3.48 12.05
N SER A 189 19.13 2.34 12.49
CA SER A 189 19.95 1.15 12.68
C SER A 189 20.56 0.67 11.37
N GLU A 190 21.59 -0.17 11.44
CA GLU A 190 22.20 -0.78 10.25
C GLU A 190 21.16 -1.56 9.44
N ILE A 191 20.28 -2.30 10.11
CA ILE A 191 19.23 -3.05 9.44
C ILE A 191 18.16 -2.14 8.82
N GLY A 192 17.75 -1.08 9.53
CA GLY A 192 16.82 -0.08 9.00
C GLY A 192 17.37 0.58 7.74
N SER A 193 18.65 0.96 7.76
CA SER A 193 19.35 1.51 6.59
C SER A 193 19.43 0.50 5.44
N THR A 194 19.72 -0.77 5.74
CA THR A 194 19.76 -1.85 4.74
C THR A 194 18.38 -2.10 4.13
N TYR A 195 17.33 -2.07 4.94
CA TYR A 195 15.96 -2.24 4.47
C TYR A 195 15.53 -1.11 3.53
N ILE A 196 15.82 0.14 3.88
CA ILE A 196 15.56 1.30 3.01
C ILE A 196 16.34 1.17 1.69
N GLN A 197 17.61 0.80 1.75
CA GLN A 197 18.40 0.60 0.53
C GLN A 197 17.81 -0.52 -0.34
N THR A 198 17.38 -1.63 0.25
CA THR A 198 16.74 -2.73 -0.47
C THR A 198 15.42 -2.30 -1.13
N MET A 199 14.63 -1.43 -0.48
CA MET A 199 13.45 -0.83 -1.11
C MET A 199 13.82 0.09 -2.27
N LYS A 200 14.82 0.95 -2.13
CA LYS A 200 15.29 1.82 -3.21
C LYS A 200 15.77 1.02 -4.44
N ASP A 201 16.55 -0.04 -4.19
CA ASP A 201 17.03 -0.93 -5.25
C ASP A 201 15.87 -1.62 -5.99
N TYR A 202 14.81 -1.98 -5.27
CA TYR A 202 13.59 -2.57 -5.84
C TYR A 202 12.91 -1.64 -6.84
N PHE A 203 12.87 -0.33 -6.56
CA PHE A 203 12.26 0.66 -7.46
C PHE A 203 13.19 1.12 -8.58
N SER A 204 14.52 1.10 -8.37
CA SER A 204 15.50 1.51 -9.38
C SER A 204 15.68 0.47 -10.49
N ASN A 205 15.31 -0.80 -10.26
CA ASN A 205 15.44 -1.90 -11.22
C ASN A 205 14.13 -2.19 -11.98
N LYS A 206 13.13 -1.33 -11.88
CA LYS A 206 11.88 -1.37 -12.65
C LYS A 206 11.86 -0.28 -13.71
#